data_f8fe7df79782a8ad5493f45d1004e83b
#
_entry.id   f8fe7df79782a8ad5493f45d1004e83b
#
_cell.length_a   1.000
_cell.length_b   1.000
_cell.length_c   1.000
_cell.angle_alpha   90.00
_cell.angle_beta   90.00
_cell.angle_gamma   90.00
#
_symmetry.space_group_name_H-M   'P 1'
#
loop_
_entity.id
_entity.type
_entity.pdbx_description
1 polymer ?
#
loop_
_entity_poly.entity_id
_entity_poly.type
_entity_poly.pdbx_seq_one_letter_code
_entity_poly.pdbx_strand_id
1 'polypeptide(L)'
;MHLRTRPPVARLTATAALALATLTLGLAPAHAADATATATDDPPEPAYTVSLTSSKSTTDYGHRDVDLTGTVSRADGTPVADAPVALLKSVLYDTWNPWGDPIDPTERETLNLGTVRTDAKGQFTLPDITADRWEDKNSVFLFPRHRVEFQASYDPGDPDDNEIYFGDTTVAAQPVASTISYKVNRTKVRKGDTLIVTGKVTWPAGHGPVAGTRVLLRTYYESAYNAQTTTDASGKFTVRTKIRDYDNEFVIFSAPKDYYIAGAGKDLPVKNVTRSVTGQVTP
;
A
#
# COMPACT_ATOMS: atom_id res chain seq x y z
N MET A 1 -16.97 6.94 43.48
CA MET A 1 -15.82 7.85 43.53
C MET A 1 -14.58 7.05 43.91
N HIS A 2 -13.89 6.41 42.96
CA HIS A 2 -12.61 5.73 43.20
C HIS A 2 -11.67 6.08 42.02
N LEU A 3 -10.72 6.97 42.30
CA LEU A 3 -9.62 7.29 41.42
C LEU A 3 -8.65 6.09 41.36
N ARG A 4 -8.37 5.58 40.17
CA ARG A 4 -7.23 4.67 39.93
C ARG A 4 -6.10 5.48 39.31
N THR A 5 -5.06 5.65 40.08
CA THR A 5 -3.75 6.20 39.71
C THR A 5 -3.00 5.22 38.82
N ARG A 6 -2.45 5.71 37.69
CA ARG A 6 -1.52 4.96 36.83
C ARG A 6 -0.10 5.12 37.34
N PRO A 7 0.76 4.07 37.30
CA PRO A 7 2.17 4.17 37.65
C PRO A 7 2.99 4.83 36.52
N PRO A 8 4.14 5.46 36.83
CA PRO A 8 4.99 6.14 35.88
C PRO A 8 5.87 5.15 35.07
N VAL A 9 6.06 5.47 33.80
CA VAL A 9 6.94 4.74 32.89
C VAL A 9 8.39 5.14 33.18
N ALA A 10 9.22 4.15 33.55
CA ALA A 10 10.66 4.32 33.77
C ALA A 10 11.38 4.44 32.42
N ARG A 11 12.16 5.52 32.24
CA ARG A 11 13.12 5.71 31.14
C ARG A 11 14.39 4.96 31.47
N LEU A 12 14.75 3.97 30.66
CA LEU A 12 16.08 3.35 30.70
C LEU A 12 17.06 4.24 29.91
N THR A 13 18.04 4.82 30.64
CA THR A 13 19.24 5.44 30.08
C THR A 13 20.32 4.36 29.95
N ALA A 14 20.75 4.06 28.73
CA ALA A 14 21.92 3.21 28.50
C ALA A 14 23.23 4.01 28.67
N THR A 15 24.03 3.65 29.66
CA THR A 15 25.37 4.19 29.89
C THR A 15 26.35 3.30 29.13
N ALA A 16 27.11 3.86 28.19
CA ALA A 16 28.23 3.21 27.54
C ALA A 16 29.45 3.22 28.45
N ALA A 17 29.96 2.06 28.83
CA ALA A 17 31.21 1.91 29.57
C ALA A 17 32.38 1.78 28.59
N LEU A 18 33.31 2.70 28.66
CA LEU A 18 34.61 2.69 27.95
C LEU A 18 35.58 1.80 28.72
N ALA A 19 36.01 0.67 28.16
CA ALA A 19 37.05 -0.17 28.73
C ALA A 19 38.42 0.22 28.11
N LEU A 20 39.32 0.76 28.96
CA LEU A 20 40.74 0.96 28.63
C LEU A 20 41.45 -0.40 28.75
N ALA A 21 42.02 -0.90 27.67
CA ALA A 21 42.94 -2.04 27.70
C ALA A 21 44.41 -1.54 27.61
N THR A 22 45.19 -1.90 28.61
CA THR A 22 46.64 -1.64 28.72
C THR A 22 47.43 -2.55 27.78
N LEU A 23 48.29 -1.95 26.97
CA LEU A 23 49.28 -2.64 26.12
C LEU A 23 50.42 -3.23 26.95
N THR A 24 50.66 -4.53 26.84
CA THR A 24 51.94 -5.15 27.18
C THR A 24 52.70 -5.42 25.88
N LEU A 25 53.89 -4.82 25.76
CA LEU A 25 54.83 -5.06 24.67
C LEU A 25 55.48 -6.43 24.82
N GLY A 26 55.17 -7.34 23.92
CA GLY A 26 55.91 -8.57 23.68
C GLY A 26 56.56 -8.50 22.30
N LEU A 27 57.89 -8.43 22.25
CA LEU A 27 58.69 -8.55 21.03
C LEU A 27 58.67 -9.98 20.55
N ALA A 28 58.07 -10.24 19.37
CA ALA A 28 58.22 -11.44 18.60
C ALA A 28 58.62 -11.11 17.16
N PRO A 29 59.42 -11.99 16.47
CA PRO A 29 60.11 -11.63 15.24
C PRO A 29 59.17 -11.47 14.07
N ALA A 30 59.48 -10.48 13.22
CA ALA A 30 58.75 -10.17 12.00
C ALA A 30 58.82 -11.31 11.01
N HIS A 31 57.70 -11.99 10.82
CA HIS A 31 57.43 -12.67 9.56
C HIS A 31 56.66 -11.69 8.68
N ALA A 32 57.30 -11.31 7.56
CA ALA A 32 56.61 -10.57 6.50
C ALA A 32 55.48 -11.50 5.95
N ALA A 33 54.29 -11.32 6.46
CA ALA A 33 53.10 -11.80 5.78
C ALA A 33 52.79 -10.78 4.69
N ASP A 34 52.90 -11.21 3.43
CA ASP A 34 52.27 -10.51 2.32
C ASP A 34 50.84 -10.23 2.69
N ALA A 35 50.56 -8.98 3.07
CA ALA A 35 49.22 -8.46 3.15
C ALA A 35 48.71 -8.37 1.69
N THR A 36 48.16 -9.45 1.20
CA THR A 36 47.22 -9.41 0.05
C THR A 36 46.08 -8.49 0.53
N ALA A 37 46.14 -7.21 0.14
CA ALA A 37 44.99 -6.33 0.26
C ALA A 37 43.84 -7.02 -0.49
N THR A 38 42.93 -7.60 0.27
CA THR A 38 41.60 -7.95 -0.26
C THR A 38 41.02 -6.63 -0.72
N ALA A 39 41.05 -6.38 -2.04
CA ALA A 39 40.24 -5.34 -2.63
C ALA A 39 38.82 -5.63 -2.15
N THR A 40 38.28 -4.78 -1.33
CA THR A 40 36.84 -4.70 -1.08
C THR A 40 36.25 -4.33 -2.45
N ASP A 41 35.59 -5.31 -3.10
CA ASP A 41 34.73 -5.05 -4.25
C ASP A 41 33.51 -4.28 -3.74
N ASP A 42 33.72 -3.00 -3.39
CA ASP A 42 32.61 -2.08 -3.26
C ASP A 42 31.99 -1.94 -4.66
N PRO A 43 30.67 -2.09 -4.79
CA PRO A 43 30.00 -1.89 -6.07
C PRO A 43 30.40 -0.50 -6.61
N PRO A 44 30.68 -0.38 -7.93
CA PRO A 44 31.06 0.88 -8.51
C PRO A 44 30.00 1.95 -8.20
N GLU A 45 30.44 3.15 -7.85
CA GLU A 45 29.51 4.27 -7.63
C GLU A 45 28.72 4.53 -8.92
N PRO A 46 27.39 4.76 -8.83
CA PRO A 46 26.55 4.99 -9.98
C PRO A 46 27.02 6.25 -10.74
N ALA A 47 27.11 6.16 -12.06
CA ALA A 47 27.61 7.26 -12.91
C ALA A 47 26.72 8.50 -12.86
N TYR A 48 25.42 8.33 -12.55
CA TYR A 48 24.46 9.42 -12.42
C TYR A 48 23.60 9.25 -11.15
N THR A 49 23.10 10.37 -10.68
CA THR A 49 22.12 10.44 -9.58
C THR A 49 20.88 11.16 -10.05
N VAL A 50 19.72 10.55 -9.83
CA VAL A 50 18.41 11.15 -10.07
C VAL A 50 17.73 11.37 -8.72
N SER A 51 17.30 12.60 -8.44
CA SER A 51 16.46 12.91 -7.28
C SER A 51 15.04 13.21 -7.72
N LEU A 52 14.07 12.89 -6.85
CA LEU A 52 12.68 13.26 -7.04
C LEU A 52 12.08 13.64 -5.70
N THR A 53 11.35 14.76 -5.67
CA THR A 53 10.62 15.23 -4.50
C THR A 53 9.23 15.68 -4.89
N SER A 54 8.30 15.64 -3.94
CA SER A 54 6.94 16.17 -4.09
C SER A 54 6.78 17.41 -3.22
N SER A 55 6.01 18.40 -3.70
CA SER A 55 5.68 19.63 -2.94
C SER A 55 4.92 19.37 -1.65
N LYS A 56 4.30 18.18 -1.51
CA LYS A 56 3.59 17.72 -0.32
C LYS A 56 3.90 16.25 -0.06
N SER A 57 4.08 15.88 1.19
CA SER A 57 4.18 14.48 1.63
C SER A 57 2.83 13.81 1.86
N THR A 58 1.76 14.64 2.00
CA THR A 58 0.38 14.18 2.24
C THR A 58 -0.60 14.98 1.41
N THR A 59 -1.68 14.31 1.01
CA THR A 59 -2.83 14.88 0.29
C THR A 59 -4.13 14.45 0.96
N ASP A 60 -5.21 15.19 0.74
CA ASP A 60 -6.54 14.91 1.27
C ASP A 60 -7.62 15.05 0.19
N TYR A 61 -8.88 14.81 0.57
CA TYR A 61 -10.01 14.85 -0.36
C TYR A 61 -10.12 16.17 -1.14
N GLY A 62 -9.80 17.30 -0.51
CA GLY A 62 -9.90 18.64 -1.09
C GLY A 62 -8.61 19.15 -1.76
N HIS A 63 -7.46 18.53 -1.48
CA HIS A 63 -6.14 19.00 -1.90
C HIS A 63 -5.31 17.83 -2.43
N ARG A 64 -5.61 17.39 -3.66
CA ARG A 64 -5.06 16.17 -4.25
C ARG A 64 -3.80 16.41 -5.08
N ASP A 65 -3.56 17.66 -5.52
CA ASP A 65 -2.50 17.95 -6.46
C ASP A 65 -1.17 18.23 -5.77
N VAL A 66 -0.11 17.80 -6.40
CA VAL A 66 1.28 17.97 -5.98
C VAL A 66 2.13 18.39 -7.19
N ASP A 67 3.19 19.14 -6.92
CA ASP A 67 4.23 19.41 -7.90
C ASP A 67 5.38 18.42 -7.65
N LEU A 68 5.89 17.86 -8.73
CA LEU A 68 7.08 17.02 -8.69
C LEU A 68 8.28 17.84 -9.17
N THR A 69 9.36 17.83 -8.40
CA THR A 69 10.62 18.47 -8.75
C THR A 69 11.76 17.49 -8.53
N GLY A 70 12.80 17.59 -9.35
CA GLY A 70 13.95 16.73 -9.23
C GLY A 70 15.17 17.25 -9.94
N THR A 71 16.25 16.48 -9.83
CA THR A 71 17.53 16.80 -10.47
C THR A 71 18.16 15.58 -11.10
N VAL A 72 18.96 15.79 -12.14
CA VAL A 72 19.88 14.80 -12.69
C VAL A 72 21.29 15.37 -12.63
N SER A 73 22.21 14.63 -12.02
CA SER A 73 23.62 15.00 -11.93
C SER A 73 24.53 13.79 -12.17
N ARG A 74 25.77 14.04 -12.55
CA ARG A 74 26.82 13.02 -12.59
C ARG A 74 27.29 12.67 -11.17
N ALA A 75 28.05 11.61 -11.03
CA ALA A 75 28.65 11.21 -9.74
C ALA A 75 29.47 12.32 -9.07
N ASP A 76 30.12 13.17 -9.86
CA ASP A 76 30.90 14.32 -9.38
C ASP A 76 30.05 15.54 -8.99
N GLY A 77 28.71 15.42 -9.05
CA GLY A 77 27.76 16.50 -8.77
C GLY A 77 27.52 17.45 -9.95
N THR A 78 28.16 17.26 -11.10
CA THR A 78 27.94 18.10 -12.28
C THR A 78 26.51 17.93 -12.79
N PRO A 79 25.72 19.03 -12.99
CA PRO A 79 24.37 18.93 -13.48
C PRO A 79 24.32 18.42 -14.92
N VAL A 80 23.31 17.62 -15.24
CA VAL A 80 23.05 17.15 -16.62
C VAL A 80 21.92 17.98 -17.21
N ALA A 81 22.28 18.88 -18.11
CA ALA A 81 21.33 19.74 -18.83
C ALA A 81 20.67 18.99 -20.00
N ASP A 82 19.41 19.36 -20.32
CA ASP A 82 18.61 18.79 -21.39
C ASP A 82 18.43 17.26 -21.34
N ALA A 83 18.58 16.67 -20.15
CA ALA A 83 18.36 15.25 -19.93
C ALA A 83 16.88 14.89 -20.04
N PRO A 84 16.50 13.91 -20.86
CA PRO A 84 15.14 13.41 -20.90
C PRO A 84 14.86 12.54 -19.65
N VAL A 85 13.92 12.96 -18.81
CA VAL A 85 13.52 12.25 -17.60
C VAL A 85 12.10 11.74 -17.78
N ALA A 86 11.92 10.42 -17.80
CA ALA A 86 10.60 9.81 -17.82
C ALA A 86 10.01 9.75 -16.41
N LEU A 87 8.73 10.08 -16.29
CA LEU A 87 8.02 10.13 -15.02
C LEU A 87 6.88 9.13 -14.99
N LEU A 88 6.79 8.37 -13.92
CA LEU A 88 5.75 7.38 -13.67
C LEU A 88 5.02 7.71 -12.36
N LYS A 89 3.72 7.39 -12.33
CA LYS A 89 2.89 7.39 -11.12
C LYS A 89 2.39 5.98 -10.87
N SER A 90 2.50 5.49 -9.64
CA SER A 90 1.98 4.19 -9.24
C SER A 90 1.05 4.30 -8.05
N VAL A 91 -0.04 3.54 -8.08
CA VAL A 91 -0.95 3.34 -6.95
C VAL A 91 -0.82 1.89 -6.50
N LEU A 92 -0.72 1.70 -5.18
CA LEU A 92 -0.53 0.40 -4.57
C LEU A 92 -1.82 -0.07 -3.91
N TYR A 93 -2.06 -1.37 -4.03
CA TYR A 93 -3.21 -2.04 -3.45
C TYR A 93 -2.74 -3.23 -2.63
N ASP A 94 -3.37 -3.46 -1.48
CA ASP A 94 -3.27 -4.74 -0.79
C ASP A 94 -4.16 -5.75 -1.48
N THR A 95 -3.59 -6.88 -1.82
CA THR A 95 -4.35 -8.04 -2.29
C THR A 95 -4.81 -8.86 -1.09
N TRP A 96 -6.04 -9.35 -1.15
CA TRP A 96 -6.48 -10.31 -0.16
C TRP A 96 -5.95 -11.71 -0.53
N ASN A 97 -5.08 -12.27 0.31
CA ASN A 97 -4.57 -13.62 0.18
C ASN A 97 -5.16 -14.51 1.29
N PRO A 98 -6.06 -15.45 0.96
CA PRO A 98 -6.69 -16.32 1.95
C PRO A 98 -5.73 -17.32 2.60
N TRP A 99 -4.58 -17.56 1.98
CA TRP A 99 -3.63 -18.58 2.41
C TRP A 99 -2.52 -18.00 3.31
N GLY A 100 -2.50 -16.69 3.51
CA GLY A 100 -1.53 -16.03 4.38
C GLY A 100 -0.09 -16.07 3.86
N ASP A 101 0.11 -16.51 2.63
CA ASP A 101 1.44 -16.61 2.03
C ASP A 101 1.94 -15.23 1.62
N PRO A 102 3.17 -14.82 2.01
CA PRO A 102 3.68 -13.49 1.75
C PRO A 102 4.18 -13.29 0.30
N ILE A 103 3.66 -14.05 -0.66
CA ILE A 103 4.00 -13.85 -2.08
C ILE A 103 3.38 -12.54 -2.53
N ASP A 104 4.16 -11.49 -2.43
CA ASP A 104 3.88 -10.10 -2.78
C ASP A 104 2.40 -9.70 -2.64
N PRO A 105 1.97 -9.33 -1.42
CA PRO A 105 0.57 -9.01 -1.15
C PRO A 105 0.14 -7.69 -1.80
N THR A 106 0.96 -7.11 -2.66
CA THR A 106 0.76 -5.78 -3.23
C THR A 106 0.62 -5.86 -4.74
N GLU A 107 -0.49 -5.39 -5.29
CA GLU A 107 -0.58 -5.05 -6.71
C GLU A 107 -0.23 -3.58 -6.92
N ARG A 108 0.44 -3.31 -8.03
CA ARG A 108 0.86 -1.98 -8.47
C ARG A 108 0.22 -1.66 -9.81
N GLU A 109 -0.52 -0.57 -9.88
CA GLU A 109 -0.93 0.04 -11.14
C GLU A 109 0.00 1.21 -11.45
N THR A 110 0.48 1.31 -12.68
CA THR A 110 1.44 2.34 -13.10
C THR A 110 0.90 3.13 -14.29
N LEU A 111 1.00 4.44 -14.22
CA LEU A 111 0.65 5.39 -15.27
C LEU A 111 1.90 6.17 -15.71
N ASN A 112 2.14 6.22 -17.00
CA ASN A 112 3.18 7.08 -17.56
C ASN A 112 2.68 8.55 -17.58
N LEU A 113 3.41 9.44 -16.91
CA LEU A 113 3.13 10.88 -16.86
C LEU A 113 3.81 11.65 -18.01
N GLY A 114 4.65 10.97 -18.80
CA GLY A 114 5.39 11.56 -19.90
C GLY A 114 6.86 11.79 -19.57
N THR A 115 7.53 12.56 -20.43
CA THR A 115 8.96 12.89 -20.31
C THR A 115 9.10 14.40 -20.19
N VAL A 116 9.89 14.84 -19.21
CA VAL A 116 10.32 16.23 -19.04
C VAL A 116 11.81 16.36 -19.36
N ARG A 117 12.30 17.57 -19.58
CA ARG A 117 13.73 17.83 -19.76
C ARG A 117 14.28 18.66 -18.62
N THR A 118 15.51 18.37 -18.23
CA THR A 118 16.23 19.17 -17.26
C THR A 118 16.67 20.51 -17.83
N ASP A 119 16.71 21.52 -17.00
CA ASP A 119 17.28 22.84 -17.31
C ASP A 119 18.83 22.84 -17.27
N ALA A 120 19.43 24.02 -17.45
CA ALA A 120 20.91 24.20 -17.41
C ALA A 120 21.52 23.83 -16.03
N LYS A 121 20.72 23.73 -14.97
CA LYS A 121 21.12 23.32 -13.63
C LYS A 121 20.81 21.85 -13.35
N GLY A 122 20.42 21.09 -14.35
CA GLY A 122 20.01 19.70 -14.20
C GLY A 122 18.65 19.52 -13.49
N GLN A 123 17.85 20.58 -13.33
CA GLN A 123 16.58 20.55 -12.63
C GLN A 123 15.41 20.31 -13.59
N PHE A 124 14.39 19.60 -13.11
CA PHE A 124 13.12 19.42 -13.82
C PHE A 124 11.93 19.64 -12.87
N THR A 125 10.79 19.99 -13.45
CA THR A 125 9.54 20.17 -12.70
C THR A 125 8.37 19.65 -13.53
N LEU A 126 7.43 18.96 -12.87
CA LEU A 126 6.14 18.58 -13.43
C LEU A 126 5.05 19.04 -12.45
N PRO A 127 4.34 20.14 -12.72
CA PRO A 127 3.35 20.71 -11.81
C PRO A 127 1.98 20.02 -11.91
N ASP A 128 1.13 20.27 -10.93
CA ASP A 128 -0.31 19.95 -10.89
C ASP A 128 -0.64 18.46 -11.14
N ILE A 129 0.15 17.57 -10.57
CA ILE A 129 -0.11 16.14 -10.68
C ILE A 129 -1.05 15.69 -9.58
N THR A 130 -2.22 15.17 -9.96
CA THR A 130 -3.17 14.62 -9.00
C THR A 130 -2.63 13.31 -8.41
N ALA A 131 -2.42 13.29 -7.09
CA ALA A 131 -1.99 12.13 -6.32
C ALA A 131 -3.19 11.21 -6.02
N ASP A 132 -3.78 10.63 -7.06
CA ASP A 132 -4.98 9.80 -7.04
C ASP A 132 -4.81 8.66 -8.05
N ARG A 133 -5.67 7.65 -7.97
CA ARG A 133 -5.81 6.66 -9.04
C ARG A 133 -6.44 7.31 -10.29
N TRP A 134 -6.14 6.77 -11.45
CA TRP A 134 -6.64 7.31 -12.73
C TRP A 134 -7.78 6.49 -13.32
N GLU A 135 -8.00 5.29 -12.82
CA GLU A 135 -9.09 4.42 -13.23
C GLU A 135 -9.89 3.92 -12.03
N ASP A 136 -11.19 3.81 -12.21
CA ASP A 136 -12.05 3.10 -11.27
C ASP A 136 -11.93 1.58 -11.54
N LYS A 137 -10.71 1.05 -11.52
CA LYS A 137 -10.47 -0.39 -11.50
C LYS A 137 -10.91 -0.91 -10.13
N ASN A 138 -12.20 -1.03 -10.00
CA ASN A 138 -12.82 -1.74 -8.92
C ASN A 138 -12.53 -3.24 -9.04
N SER A 139 -11.27 -3.60 -8.95
CA SER A 139 -10.92 -4.95 -8.64
C SER A 139 -11.47 -5.25 -7.25
N VAL A 140 -12.28 -6.27 -7.18
CA VAL A 140 -13.01 -6.72 -5.98
C VAL A 140 -12.04 -7.15 -4.88
N PHE A 141 -10.76 -7.22 -5.21
CA PHE A 141 -9.68 -7.78 -4.38
C PHE A 141 -8.67 -6.76 -3.94
N LEU A 142 -8.73 -5.53 -4.43
CA LEU A 142 -7.70 -4.54 -4.23
C LEU A 142 -8.17 -3.50 -3.25
N PHE A 143 -7.53 -3.46 -2.10
CA PHE A 143 -7.71 -2.41 -1.10
C PHE A 143 -6.63 -1.36 -1.31
N PRO A 144 -6.99 -0.12 -1.73
CA PRO A 144 -5.98 0.89 -1.95
C PRO A 144 -5.22 1.18 -0.64
N ARG A 145 -3.90 1.21 -0.73
CA ARG A 145 -3.04 1.59 0.41
C ARG A 145 -3.10 3.08 0.72
N HIS A 146 -3.84 3.86 -0.05
CA HIS A 146 -3.86 5.32 0.05
C HIS A 146 -2.45 5.92 0.02
N ARG A 147 -1.64 5.40 -0.88
CA ARG A 147 -0.26 5.78 -1.10
C ARG A 147 0.01 5.84 -2.60
N VAL A 148 0.49 6.98 -3.05
CA VAL A 148 0.88 7.20 -4.45
C VAL A 148 2.40 7.33 -4.50
N GLU A 149 3.05 6.52 -5.32
CA GLU A 149 4.47 6.56 -5.57
C GLU A 149 4.74 7.22 -6.91
N PHE A 150 5.75 8.06 -6.94
CA PHE A 150 6.25 8.68 -8.16
C PHE A 150 7.69 8.26 -8.37
N GLN A 151 8.03 7.96 -9.61
CA GLN A 151 9.37 7.58 -10.01
C GLN A 151 9.81 8.42 -11.20
N ALA A 152 11.02 8.94 -11.12
CA ALA A 152 11.75 9.55 -12.23
C ALA A 152 12.80 8.56 -12.72
N SER A 153 12.97 8.43 -14.04
CA SER A 153 14.02 7.61 -14.61
C SER A 153 14.78 8.39 -15.69
N TYR A 154 16.08 8.25 -15.65
CA TYR A 154 17.00 8.81 -16.63
C TYR A 154 17.83 7.70 -17.27
N ASP A 155 17.76 7.62 -18.59
CA ASP A 155 18.60 6.75 -19.42
C ASP A 155 19.58 7.66 -20.19
N PRO A 156 20.90 7.58 -19.93
CA PRO A 156 21.89 8.38 -20.63
C PRO A 156 22.04 8.01 -22.12
N GLY A 157 21.51 6.85 -22.52
CA GLY A 157 21.63 6.35 -23.90
C GLY A 157 23.05 5.96 -24.28
N ASP A 158 23.88 5.62 -23.30
CA ASP A 158 25.23 5.15 -23.52
C ASP A 158 25.17 3.69 -24.00
N PRO A 159 25.69 3.38 -25.22
CA PRO A 159 25.67 2.01 -25.73
C PRO A 159 26.56 1.04 -24.91
N ASP A 160 27.51 1.55 -24.15
CA ASP A 160 28.42 0.78 -23.30
C ASP A 160 27.88 0.63 -21.85
N ASP A 161 26.86 1.42 -21.49
CA ASP A 161 26.21 1.41 -20.19
C ASP A 161 24.68 1.40 -20.40
N ASN A 162 24.06 0.23 -20.23
CA ASN A 162 22.62 0.07 -20.30
C ASN A 162 21.93 0.37 -18.96
N GLU A 163 22.57 1.07 -18.04
CA GLU A 163 21.99 1.40 -16.75
C GLU A 163 20.96 2.53 -16.88
N ILE A 164 19.87 2.36 -16.16
CA ILE A 164 18.82 3.37 -15.97
C ILE A 164 18.87 3.81 -14.51
N TYR A 165 18.92 5.12 -14.29
CA TYR A 165 19.02 5.73 -12.99
C TYR A 165 17.66 6.21 -12.50
N PHE A 166 17.34 5.98 -11.24
CA PHE A 166 16.01 6.22 -10.68
C PHE A 166 16.05 7.17 -9.48
N GLY A 167 15.01 7.98 -9.35
CA GLY A 167 14.70 8.74 -8.15
C GLY A 167 13.22 8.56 -7.80
N ASP A 168 12.90 8.35 -6.54
CA ASP A 168 11.55 8.04 -6.10
C ASP A 168 11.06 9.01 -5.03
N THR A 169 9.76 9.25 -4.99
CA THR A 169 9.10 9.94 -3.89
C THR A 169 7.71 9.35 -3.65
N THR A 170 7.19 9.55 -2.44
CA THR A 170 5.90 8.99 -2.04
C THR A 170 5.03 10.06 -1.41
N VAL A 171 3.75 10.03 -1.76
CA VAL A 171 2.71 10.89 -1.20
C VAL A 171 1.65 10.01 -0.53
N ALA A 172 1.38 10.25 0.76
CA ALA A 172 0.32 9.57 1.49
C ALA A 172 -1.01 10.28 1.25
N ALA A 173 -2.00 9.59 0.71
CA ALA A 173 -3.36 10.09 0.65
C ALA A 173 -4.06 9.85 1.98
N GLN A 174 -4.72 10.86 2.53
CA GLN A 174 -5.50 10.79 3.77
C GLN A 174 -6.99 10.64 3.43
N PRO A 175 -7.54 9.42 3.42
CA PRO A 175 -8.92 9.21 3.04
C PRO A 175 -9.88 9.59 4.16
N VAL A 176 -11.03 10.05 3.76
CA VAL A 176 -12.17 10.25 4.65
C VAL A 176 -12.73 8.88 5.05
N ALA A 177 -12.92 8.64 6.33
CA ALA A 177 -13.47 7.39 6.83
C ALA A 177 -14.94 7.23 6.42
N SER A 178 -15.30 6.06 5.90
CA SER A 178 -16.68 5.65 5.72
C SER A 178 -17.13 4.69 6.81
N THR A 179 -18.43 4.49 6.93
CA THR A 179 -19.01 3.50 7.84
C THR A 179 -20.00 2.63 7.09
N ILE A 180 -20.13 1.37 7.51
CA ILE A 180 -21.15 0.45 7.03
C ILE A 180 -21.94 -0.11 8.22
N SER A 181 -23.27 -0.01 8.14
CA SER A 181 -24.20 -0.67 9.04
C SER A 181 -24.96 -1.76 8.30
N TYR A 182 -25.37 -2.81 8.99
CA TYR A 182 -26.07 -3.90 8.33
C TYR A 182 -27.10 -4.58 9.27
N LYS A 183 -28.02 -5.31 8.65
CA LYS A 183 -28.88 -6.31 9.26
C LYS A 183 -28.89 -7.54 8.36
N VAL A 184 -28.91 -8.73 8.98
CA VAL A 184 -29.06 -10.01 8.29
C VAL A 184 -30.45 -10.58 8.52
N ASN A 185 -31.02 -11.27 7.57
CA ASN A 185 -32.34 -11.92 7.71
C ASN A 185 -32.27 -13.14 8.65
N ARG A 186 -31.09 -13.75 8.83
CA ARG A 186 -30.86 -14.89 9.71
C ARG A 186 -29.39 -15.00 10.10
N THR A 187 -29.11 -15.54 11.28
CA THR A 187 -27.75 -15.76 11.81
C THR A 187 -27.29 -17.22 11.70
N LYS A 188 -28.22 -18.15 11.35
CA LYS A 188 -27.92 -19.55 11.04
C LYS A 188 -28.44 -19.85 9.65
N VAL A 189 -27.57 -20.39 8.80
CA VAL A 189 -27.87 -20.71 7.42
C VAL A 189 -27.47 -22.15 7.10
N ARG A 190 -28.04 -22.71 6.05
CA ARG A 190 -27.71 -24.02 5.48
C ARG A 190 -27.54 -23.90 3.97
N LYS A 191 -26.91 -24.90 3.38
CA LYS A 191 -26.85 -25.04 1.92
C LYS A 191 -28.22 -24.80 1.30
N GLY A 192 -28.28 -23.95 0.28
CA GLY A 192 -29.51 -23.60 -0.45
C GLY A 192 -30.34 -22.48 0.18
N ASP A 193 -30.07 -22.09 1.44
CA ASP A 193 -30.71 -20.92 2.04
C ASP A 193 -30.34 -19.64 1.28
N THR A 194 -31.21 -18.63 1.34
CA THR A 194 -30.89 -17.29 0.86
C THR A 194 -30.51 -16.40 2.04
N LEU A 195 -29.25 -15.95 2.08
CA LEU A 195 -28.82 -14.89 2.97
C LEU A 195 -29.14 -13.53 2.31
N ILE A 196 -29.80 -12.68 3.10
CA ILE A 196 -30.11 -11.30 2.70
C ILE A 196 -29.45 -10.39 3.72
N VAL A 197 -28.60 -9.48 3.22
CA VAL A 197 -27.96 -8.44 4.02
C VAL A 197 -28.49 -7.10 3.52
N THR A 198 -29.09 -6.33 4.43
CA THR A 198 -29.52 -4.95 4.17
C THR A 198 -28.69 -4.02 5.03
N GLY A 199 -28.48 -2.79 4.60
CA GLY A 199 -27.70 -1.86 5.39
C GLY A 199 -27.60 -0.47 4.80
N LYS A 200 -26.65 0.29 5.34
CA LYS A 200 -26.36 1.65 4.89
C LYS A 200 -24.87 1.91 4.95
N VAL A 201 -24.34 2.55 3.91
CA VAL A 201 -23.00 3.15 3.86
C VAL A 201 -23.15 4.64 4.06
N THR A 202 -22.24 5.24 4.84
CA THR A 202 -22.20 6.69 5.04
C THR A 202 -20.79 7.20 5.21
N TRP A 203 -20.59 8.47 4.89
CA TRP A 203 -19.40 9.28 5.19
C TRP A 203 -19.79 10.73 5.42
N PRO A 204 -18.91 11.59 5.95
CA PRO A 204 -19.21 12.98 6.20
C PRO A 204 -19.71 13.73 4.96
N ALA A 205 -20.66 14.65 5.16
CA ALA A 205 -21.17 15.52 4.08
C ALA A 205 -20.04 16.34 3.43
N GLY A 206 -20.22 16.72 2.17
CA GLY A 206 -19.22 17.48 1.42
C GLY A 206 -18.19 16.63 0.67
N HIS A 207 -18.26 15.27 0.81
CA HIS A 207 -17.30 14.36 0.19
C HIS A 207 -17.94 13.53 -0.94
N GLY A 208 -18.79 14.16 -1.72
CA GLY A 208 -19.46 13.51 -2.84
C GLY A 208 -20.63 12.60 -2.43
N PRO A 209 -21.36 12.05 -3.42
CA PRO A 209 -22.56 11.25 -3.20
C PRO A 209 -22.21 9.84 -2.75
N VAL A 210 -22.94 9.32 -1.77
CA VAL A 210 -22.86 7.92 -1.35
C VAL A 210 -23.58 6.98 -2.31
N ALA A 211 -24.42 7.51 -3.18
CA ALA A 211 -25.14 6.74 -4.20
C ALA A 211 -24.19 6.01 -5.16
N GLY A 212 -24.55 4.81 -5.56
CA GLY A 212 -23.76 4.02 -6.50
C GLY A 212 -22.49 3.40 -5.91
N THR A 213 -22.26 3.53 -4.60
CA THR A 213 -21.14 2.84 -3.93
C THR A 213 -21.35 1.33 -4.00
N ARG A 214 -20.35 0.60 -4.48
CA ARG A 214 -20.41 -0.86 -4.51
C ARG A 214 -20.38 -1.42 -3.10
N VAL A 215 -21.22 -2.42 -2.88
CA VAL A 215 -21.25 -3.21 -1.64
C VAL A 215 -21.11 -4.67 -2.02
N LEU A 216 -20.16 -5.33 -1.39
CA LEU A 216 -19.67 -6.65 -1.71
C LEU A 216 -19.93 -7.57 -0.53
N LEU A 217 -20.44 -8.78 -0.78
CA LEU A 217 -20.66 -9.80 0.22
C LEU A 217 -19.77 -11.02 -0.08
N ARG A 218 -18.86 -11.32 0.82
CA ARG A 218 -18.04 -12.54 0.80
C ARG A 218 -18.60 -13.55 1.78
N THR A 219 -18.66 -14.81 1.37
CA THR A 219 -19.19 -15.91 2.19
C THR A 219 -18.21 -17.08 2.34
N TYR A 220 -17.00 -16.96 1.75
CA TYR A 220 -15.95 -17.97 1.82
C TYR A 220 -14.58 -17.33 1.55
N TYR A 221 -13.50 -18.04 1.89
CA TYR A 221 -12.11 -17.66 1.58
C TYR A 221 -11.81 -17.79 0.08
N GLU A 222 -12.49 -17.01 -0.73
CA GLU A 222 -12.21 -16.91 -2.16
C GLU A 222 -11.66 -15.53 -2.48
N SER A 223 -10.91 -15.45 -3.54
CA SER A 223 -10.48 -14.18 -4.11
C SER A 223 -11.65 -13.38 -4.72
N ALA A 224 -12.88 -13.88 -4.72
CA ALA A 224 -14.07 -13.22 -5.26
C ALA A 224 -15.16 -12.99 -4.20
N TYR A 225 -15.94 -11.91 -4.37
CA TYR A 225 -17.16 -11.72 -3.59
C TYR A 225 -18.32 -12.48 -4.23
N ASN A 226 -19.09 -13.20 -3.42
CA ASN A 226 -20.18 -14.05 -3.88
C ASN A 226 -21.37 -13.27 -4.44
N ALA A 227 -21.59 -12.07 -3.92
CA ALA A 227 -22.64 -11.20 -4.37
C ALA A 227 -22.25 -9.73 -4.21
N GLN A 228 -22.83 -8.88 -5.02
CA GLN A 228 -22.60 -7.45 -4.99
C GLN A 228 -23.88 -6.68 -5.32
N THR A 229 -23.92 -5.44 -4.88
CA THR A 229 -24.97 -4.47 -5.16
C THR A 229 -24.39 -3.07 -5.13
N THR A 230 -25.22 -2.06 -5.34
CA THR A 230 -24.85 -0.65 -5.15
C THR A 230 -25.81 0.02 -4.18
N THR A 231 -25.33 1.08 -3.53
CA THR A 231 -26.16 1.91 -2.66
C THR A 231 -27.12 2.80 -3.47
N ASP A 232 -28.29 3.07 -2.91
CA ASP A 232 -29.21 4.10 -3.39
C ASP A 232 -28.75 5.53 -3.01
N ALA A 233 -29.55 6.56 -3.37
CA ALA A 233 -29.26 7.96 -3.07
C ALA A 233 -29.12 8.26 -1.57
N SER A 234 -29.72 7.44 -0.69
CA SER A 234 -29.61 7.57 0.76
C SER A 234 -28.49 6.72 1.38
N GLY A 235 -27.71 6.02 0.56
CA GLY A 235 -26.66 5.10 0.96
C GLY A 235 -27.15 3.72 1.38
N LYS A 236 -28.45 3.40 1.23
CA LYS A 236 -28.99 2.08 1.57
C LYS A 236 -28.67 1.07 0.50
N PHE A 237 -28.52 -0.20 0.93
CA PHE A 237 -28.28 -1.34 0.05
C PHE A 237 -29.03 -2.58 0.48
N THR A 238 -29.19 -3.50 -0.45
CA THR A 238 -29.63 -4.88 -0.21
C THR A 238 -28.83 -5.82 -1.11
N VAL A 239 -28.12 -6.76 -0.51
CA VAL A 239 -27.41 -7.82 -1.24
C VAL A 239 -27.96 -9.19 -0.85
N ARG A 240 -27.98 -10.11 -1.81
CA ARG A 240 -28.55 -11.47 -1.65
C ARG A 240 -27.59 -12.49 -2.23
N THR A 241 -27.44 -13.62 -1.53
CA THR A 241 -26.69 -14.77 -2.04
C THR A 241 -27.33 -16.09 -1.64
N LYS A 242 -27.10 -17.13 -2.43
CA LYS A 242 -27.42 -18.51 -2.07
C LYS A 242 -26.23 -19.10 -1.30
N ILE A 243 -26.53 -19.77 -0.21
CA ILE A 243 -25.52 -20.41 0.65
C ILE A 243 -25.08 -21.74 0.03
N ARG A 244 -23.77 -21.91 -0.10
CA ARG A 244 -23.13 -23.16 -0.48
C ARG A 244 -22.79 -23.97 0.78
N ASP A 245 -22.44 -25.23 0.64
CA ASP A 245 -22.07 -26.11 1.76
C ASP A 245 -20.79 -25.68 2.49
N TYR A 246 -19.85 -25.06 1.78
CA TYR A 246 -18.55 -24.61 2.27
C TYR A 246 -18.50 -23.13 2.70
N ASP A 247 -19.61 -22.38 2.55
CA ASP A 247 -19.65 -20.97 3.00
C ASP A 247 -19.51 -20.91 4.53
N ASN A 248 -18.47 -20.29 5.04
CA ASN A 248 -18.12 -20.28 6.45
C ASN A 248 -17.56 -18.95 6.98
N GLU A 249 -17.29 -18.01 6.09
CA GLU A 249 -16.84 -16.66 6.41
C GLU A 249 -17.77 -15.66 5.74
N PHE A 250 -18.34 -14.76 6.52
CA PHE A 250 -19.36 -13.84 6.03
C PHE A 250 -18.91 -12.41 6.34
N VAL A 251 -18.50 -11.69 5.30
CA VAL A 251 -18.04 -10.31 5.41
C VAL A 251 -18.81 -9.43 4.43
N ILE A 252 -19.27 -8.27 4.92
CA ILE A 252 -19.82 -7.21 4.07
C ILE A 252 -18.82 -6.07 3.99
N PHE A 253 -18.60 -5.56 2.79
CA PHE A 253 -17.62 -4.51 2.54
C PHE A 253 -18.16 -3.47 1.55
N SER A 254 -17.86 -2.18 1.79
CA SER A 254 -18.14 -1.09 0.84
C SER A 254 -16.87 -0.69 0.09
N ALA A 255 -16.99 -0.50 -1.21
CA ALA A 255 -15.90 -0.06 -2.09
C ALA A 255 -16.29 1.28 -2.75
N PRO A 256 -16.01 2.42 -2.13
CA PRO A 256 -16.25 3.74 -2.71
C PRO A 256 -15.46 3.93 -4.01
N LYS A 257 -16.04 4.67 -4.96
CA LYS A 257 -15.36 4.99 -6.22
C LYS A 257 -14.22 5.97 -6.02
N ASP A 258 -14.40 6.93 -5.12
CA ASP A 258 -13.40 7.95 -4.84
C ASP A 258 -12.25 7.33 -4.02
N TYR A 259 -11.01 7.53 -4.48
CA TYR A 259 -9.80 7.06 -3.82
C TYR A 259 -9.61 7.65 -2.42
N TYR A 260 -10.09 8.88 -2.21
CA TYR A 260 -10.02 9.57 -0.92
C TYR A 260 -11.19 9.27 0.01
N ILE A 261 -11.96 8.21 -0.24
CA ILE A 261 -12.95 7.68 0.69
C ILE A 261 -12.58 6.23 1.00
N ALA A 262 -12.21 5.97 2.26
CA ALA A 262 -11.88 4.63 2.70
C ALA A 262 -13.10 3.71 2.67
N GLY A 263 -12.94 2.49 2.16
CA GLY A 263 -13.95 1.45 2.29
C GLY A 263 -14.15 1.04 3.75
N ALA A 264 -15.33 0.52 4.06
CA ALA A 264 -15.65 -0.01 5.39
C ALA A 264 -16.10 -1.47 5.28
N GLY A 265 -15.57 -2.33 6.14
CA GLY A 265 -15.91 -3.74 6.21
C GLY A 265 -16.43 -4.15 7.59
N LYS A 266 -17.24 -5.21 7.62
CA LYS A 266 -17.74 -5.82 8.85
C LYS A 266 -17.93 -7.32 8.66
N ASP A 267 -17.51 -8.09 9.68
CA ASP A 267 -17.90 -9.49 9.80
C ASP A 267 -19.37 -9.60 10.14
N LEU A 268 -20.03 -10.61 9.56
CA LEU A 268 -21.44 -10.89 9.82
C LEU A 268 -21.55 -12.04 10.84
N PRO A 269 -22.44 -11.95 11.85
CA PRO A 269 -22.64 -13.00 12.82
C PRO A 269 -23.47 -14.16 12.24
N VAL A 270 -23.04 -14.70 11.10
CA VAL A 270 -23.73 -15.76 10.37
C VAL A 270 -22.91 -17.04 10.48
N LYS A 271 -23.57 -18.16 10.81
CA LYS A 271 -22.96 -19.50 10.88
C LYS A 271 -23.64 -20.44 9.92
N ASN A 272 -22.87 -21.10 9.08
CA ASN A 272 -23.36 -22.22 8.28
C ASN A 272 -23.44 -23.46 9.16
N VAL A 273 -24.67 -23.99 9.27
CA VAL A 273 -24.98 -25.20 10.06
C VAL A 273 -25.35 -26.38 9.13
N THR A 274 -24.85 -26.37 7.91
CA THR A 274 -24.94 -27.52 6.99
C THR A 274 -24.29 -28.73 7.71
N ARG A 275 -25.01 -29.83 7.84
CA ARG A 275 -24.46 -31.04 8.45
C ARG A 275 -23.32 -31.57 7.58
N SER A 276 -22.13 -31.64 8.13
CA SER A 276 -21.10 -32.55 7.63
C SER A 276 -21.69 -33.97 7.73
N VAL A 277 -21.84 -34.63 6.61
CA VAL A 277 -22.11 -36.07 6.61
C VAL A 277 -20.81 -36.72 7.00
N THR A 278 -20.60 -36.89 8.32
CA THR A 278 -19.61 -37.82 8.83
C THR A 278 -20.13 -39.20 8.41
N GLY A 279 -19.58 -39.73 7.34
CA GLY A 279 -19.82 -41.14 6.97
C GLY A 279 -19.38 -41.99 8.17
N GLN A 280 -20.31 -42.55 8.92
CA GLN A 280 -20.02 -43.74 9.71
C GLN A 280 -19.67 -44.84 8.71
N VAL A 281 -18.37 -45.09 8.57
CA VAL A 281 -17.90 -46.36 8.05
C VAL A 281 -18.19 -47.33 9.18
N THR A 282 -19.30 -48.04 9.07
CA THR A 282 -19.58 -49.22 9.93
C THR A 282 -18.65 -50.33 9.45
N PRO A 283 -17.93 -51.01 10.38
CA PRO A 283 -16.99 -52.07 10.04
C PRO A 283 -17.69 -53.28 9.45
#